data_3a7dc7ce885faca58334adfcc1788afb
#
_entry.id   3a7dc7ce885faca58334adfcc1788afb
#
_cell.length_a   1.000
_cell.length_b   1.000
_cell.length_c   1.000
_cell.angle_alpha   90.00
_cell.angle_beta   90.00
_cell.angle_gamma   90.00
#
_symmetry.space_group_name_H-M   'P 1'
#
loop_
_entity.id
_entity.type
_entity.pdbx_description
1 polymer ?
#
loop_
_entity_poly.entity_id
_entity_poly.type
_entity_poly.pdbx_seq_one_letter_code
_entity_poly.pdbx_strand_id
1 'polypeptide(L)'
;VTHKATLGEIVSLLESFKSQPNTLLMPSIPDGSFAKKLYSTYLSYLPEEKVCFDLKMNRDERGSFTELLRTSDHGQFSVNISKPGITKGQHWHNSKWEFFIVVSGHALIQERKIGTNEVIEFEVSGEKIQAVHMLPGYTHNIINLSDTQDLVTVMWANESFDPKHPDTFFEKV
;
A
#
# COMPACT_ATOMS: atom_id res chain seq x y z
N VAL A 1 4.95 35.20 -0.30
CA VAL A 1 3.61 34.83 0.17
C VAL A 1 3.68 34.63 1.66
N THR A 2 2.83 35.31 2.43
CA THR A 2 2.69 35.20 3.88
C THR A 2 1.46 34.36 4.21
N HIS A 3 1.52 33.60 5.30
CA HIS A 3 0.40 32.82 5.83
C HIS A 3 0.08 33.32 7.24
N LYS A 4 -1.20 33.35 7.59
CA LYS A 4 -1.63 33.56 8.98
C LYS A 4 -1.83 32.18 9.61
N ALA A 5 -1.21 31.96 10.75
CA ALA A 5 -1.36 30.72 11.54
C ALA A 5 -1.25 31.08 13.02
N THR A 6 -2.01 30.41 13.85
CA THR A 6 -1.89 30.48 15.31
C THR A 6 -0.76 29.59 15.81
N LEU A 7 -0.25 29.84 17.01
CA LEU A 7 0.75 28.97 17.63
C LEU A 7 0.23 27.53 17.81
N GLY A 8 -1.07 27.39 18.15
CA GLY A 8 -1.70 26.06 18.29
C GLY A 8 -1.72 25.27 16.98
N GLU A 9 -2.05 25.92 15.86
CA GLU A 9 -2.00 25.29 14.53
C GLU A 9 -0.58 24.84 14.15
N ILE A 10 0.42 25.67 14.44
CA ILE A 10 1.82 25.31 14.18
C ILE A 10 2.23 24.10 15.00
N VAL A 11 1.92 24.06 16.29
CA VAL A 11 2.24 22.94 17.18
C VAL A 11 1.55 21.65 16.70
N SER A 12 0.25 21.72 16.39
CA SER A 12 -0.51 20.55 15.89
C SER A 12 0.07 19.98 14.59
N LEU A 13 0.47 20.85 13.67
CA LEU A 13 1.12 20.42 12.42
C LEU A 13 2.48 19.74 12.70
N LEU A 14 3.31 20.32 13.55
CA LEU A 14 4.62 19.76 13.88
C LEU A 14 4.49 18.41 14.62
N GLU A 15 3.51 18.25 15.50
CA GLU A 15 3.21 16.95 16.15
C GLU A 15 2.76 15.90 15.13
N SER A 16 1.91 16.28 14.19
CA SER A 16 1.49 15.42 13.07
C SER A 16 2.69 14.96 12.24
N PHE A 17 3.59 15.89 11.87
CA PHE A 17 4.81 15.55 11.10
C PHE A 17 5.73 14.62 11.88
N LYS A 18 5.91 14.87 13.16
CA LYS A 18 6.73 14.05 14.06
C LYS A 18 6.19 12.62 14.20
N SER A 19 4.88 12.43 14.15
CA SER A 19 4.22 11.12 14.29
C SER A 19 4.26 10.28 13.01
N GLN A 20 4.51 10.89 11.84
CA GLN A 20 4.42 10.25 10.52
C GLN A 20 5.25 8.95 10.42
N PRO A 21 6.51 8.84 10.88
CA PRO A 21 7.27 7.60 10.77
C PRO A 21 6.65 6.41 11.53
N ASN A 22 5.87 6.68 12.59
CA ASN A 22 5.21 5.66 13.39
C ASN A 22 3.81 5.32 12.87
N THR A 23 3.08 6.31 12.38
CA THR A 23 1.70 6.15 11.89
C THR A 23 1.64 5.78 10.41
N LEU A 24 2.71 6.04 9.68
CA LEU A 24 2.81 6.01 8.23
C LEU A 24 1.82 6.93 7.51
N LEU A 25 1.06 7.73 8.25
CA LEU A 25 0.07 8.64 7.71
C LEU A 25 0.76 9.89 7.15
N MET A 26 0.66 10.06 5.84
CA MET A 26 1.16 11.25 5.18
C MET A 26 0.34 12.47 5.61
N PRO A 27 0.98 13.58 6.00
CA PRO A 27 0.26 14.78 6.40
C PRO A 27 -0.51 15.36 5.21
N SER A 28 -1.69 15.91 5.48
CA SER A 28 -2.45 16.65 4.47
C SER A 28 -1.76 17.97 4.19
N ILE A 29 -1.14 18.09 3.02
CA ILE A 29 -0.33 19.23 2.61
C ILE A 29 -0.78 19.77 1.25
N PRO A 30 -1.97 20.40 1.14
CA PRO A 30 -2.47 20.92 -0.12
C PRO A 30 -1.46 21.89 -0.77
N ASP A 31 -1.48 21.97 -2.10
CA ASP A 31 -0.56 22.84 -2.82
C ASP A 31 -0.74 24.32 -2.42
N GLY A 32 0.38 25.04 -2.31
CA GLY A 32 0.38 26.43 -1.86
C GLY A 32 0.05 26.66 -0.38
N SER A 33 -0.27 25.62 0.40
CA SER A 33 -0.65 25.73 1.81
C SER A 33 0.53 26.08 2.73
N PHE A 34 0.21 26.64 3.90
CA PHE A 34 1.18 26.83 4.98
C PHE A 34 1.74 25.49 5.45
N ALA A 35 0.89 24.48 5.60
CA ALA A 35 1.29 23.13 6.01
C ALA A 35 2.37 22.54 5.10
N LYS A 36 2.23 22.69 3.76
CA LYS A 36 3.24 22.22 2.80
C LYS A 36 4.60 22.89 3.03
N LYS A 37 4.62 24.21 3.22
CA LYS A 37 5.87 24.95 3.45
C LYS A 37 6.49 24.60 4.81
N LEU A 38 5.66 24.50 5.85
CA LEU A 38 6.11 24.12 7.18
C LEU A 38 6.69 22.71 7.19
N TYR A 39 6.05 21.76 6.47
CA TYR A 39 6.56 20.38 6.37
C TYR A 39 7.92 20.33 5.66
N SER A 40 8.08 21.05 4.56
CA SER A 40 9.38 21.15 3.87
C SER A 40 10.47 21.74 4.79
N THR A 41 10.12 22.77 5.56
CA THR A 41 11.02 23.34 6.56
C THR A 41 11.32 22.33 7.69
N TYR A 42 10.31 21.65 8.22
CA TYR A 42 10.47 20.61 9.24
C TYR A 42 11.46 19.53 8.78
N LEU A 43 11.29 19.02 7.56
CA LEU A 43 12.19 18.00 7.01
C LEU A 43 13.64 18.49 6.87
N SER A 44 13.82 19.77 6.50
CA SER A 44 15.18 20.36 6.36
C SER A 44 15.92 20.56 7.69
N TYR A 45 15.21 20.48 8.81
CA TYR A 45 15.79 20.55 10.17
C TYR A 45 15.83 19.20 10.88
N LEU A 46 15.45 18.11 10.21
CA LEU A 46 15.59 16.77 10.81
C LEU A 46 17.07 16.46 11.06
N PRO A 47 17.42 16.00 12.26
CA PRO A 47 18.76 15.49 12.50
C PRO A 47 18.98 14.21 11.66
N GLU A 48 20.22 13.98 11.26
CA GLU A 48 20.61 12.92 10.31
C GLU A 48 20.05 11.53 10.69
N GLU A 49 20.09 11.20 11.98
CA GLU A 49 19.60 9.93 12.51
C GLU A 49 18.06 9.74 12.42
N LYS A 50 17.32 10.80 12.08
CA LYS A 50 15.85 10.76 11.89
C LYS A 50 15.42 10.83 10.44
N VAL A 51 16.35 10.98 9.51
CA VAL A 51 16.05 11.03 8.08
C VAL A 51 15.67 9.65 7.55
N CYS A 52 16.28 8.58 8.10
CA CYS A 52 15.97 7.20 7.78
C CYS A 52 15.27 6.53 8.96
N PHE A 53 14.22 5.75 8.67
CA PHE A 53 13.51 4.97 9.69
C PHE A 53 13.06 3.62 9.11
N ASP A 54 13.01 2.62 9.97
CA ASP A 54 12.63 1.27 9.59
C ASP A 54 11.11 1.15 9.40
N LEU A 55 10.71 0.44 8.35
CA LEU A 55 9.34 0.01 8.14
C LEU A 55 9.15 -1.41 8.70
N LYS A 56 8.00 -1.64 9.32
CA LYS A 56 7.67 -2.96 9.87
C LYS A 56 7.40 -3.95 8.74
N MET A 57 8.31 -4.90 8.55
CA MET A 57 8.12 -6.02 7.64
C MET A 57 7.40 -7.18 8.34
N ASN A 58 6.19 -7.49 7.92
CA ASN A 58 5.49 -8.71 8.36
C ASN A 58 5.97 -9.87 7.50
N ARG A 59 6.72 -10.81 8.09
CA ARG A 59 7.37 -11.94 7.38
C ARG A 59 6.75 -13.27 7.78
N ASP A 60 6.60 -14.16 6.81
CA ASP A 60 6.26 -15.57 6.99
C ASP A 60 7.02 -16.44 5.95
N GLU A 61 6.70 -17.73 5.89
CA GLU A 61 7.33 -18.66 4.93
C GLU A 61 7.04 -18.32 3.47
N ARG A 62 5.99 -17.56 3.19
CA ARG A 62 5.59 -17.15 1.85
C ARG A 62 6.33 -15.90 1.35
N GLY A 63 6.99 -15.15 2.25
CA GLY A 63 7.70 -13.91 1.93
C GLY A 63 7.44 -12.80 2.94
N SER A 64 7.12 -11.58 2.47
CA SER A 64 6.85 -10.46 3.36
C SER A 64 5.78 -9.52 2.83
N PHE A 65 5.15 -8.81 3.75
CA PHE A 65 4.25 -7.68 3.47
C PHE A 65 4.72 -6.48 4.30
N THR A 66 4.87 -5.34 3.64
CA THR A 66 5.31 -4.09 4.28
C THR A 66 4.41 -2.95 3.85
N GLU A 67 3.75 -2.33 4.81
CA GLU A 67 3.05 -1.08 4.58
C GLU A 67 4.07 0.06 4.46
N LEU A 68 3.95 0.89 3.42
CA LEU A 68 4.88 1.96 3.11
C LEU A 68 4.37 3.31 3.60
N LEU A 69 3.10 3.60 3.34
CA LEU A 69 2.45 4.83 3.77
C LEU A 69 0.92 4.69 3.73
N ARG A 70 0.26 5.61 4.44
CA ARG A 70 -1.18 5.86 4.41
C ARG A 70 -1.46 7.29 3.95
N THR A 71 -2.63 7.49 3.37
CA THR A 71 -3.09 8.82 3.01
C THR A 71 -4.26 9.26 3.90
N SER A 72 -4.51 10.56 3.99
CA SER A 72 -5.56 11.12 4.85
C SER A 72 -6.98 10.75 4.40
N ASP A 73 -7.15 10.29 3.17
CA ASP A 73 -8.37 9.75 2.60
C ASP A 73 -8.47 8.21 2.72
N HIS A 74 -7.74 7.65 3.71
CA HIS A 74 -7.73 6.23 4.10
C HIS A 74 -7.02 5.27 3.15
N GLY A 75 -6.38 5.75 2.09
CA GLY A 75 -5.59 4.91 1.19
C GLY A 75 -4.37 4.30 1.88
N GLN A 76 -4.02 3.07 1.47
CA GLN A 76 -2.86 2.34 1.92
C GLN A 76 -1.98 1.95 0.74
N PHE A 77 -0.69 2.26 0.84
CA PHE A 77 0.33 1.87 -0.13
C PHE A 77 1.28 0.88 0.52
N SER A 78 1.51 -0.25 -0.14
CA SER A 78 2.29 -1.36 0.43
C SER A 78 3.13 -2.07 -0.63
N VAL A 79 4.11 -2.83 -0.16
CA VAL A 79 4.90 -3.75 -0.98
C VAL A 79 4.77 -5.18 -0.44
N ASN A 80 4.58 -6.11 -1.35
CA ASN A 80 4.52 -7.52 -1.07
C ASN A 80 5.66 -8.24 -1.80
N ILE A 81 6.42 -9.05 -1.08
CA ILE A 81 7.44 -9.94 -1.64
C ILE A 81 6.92 -11.36 -1.49
N SER A 82 6.80 -12.09 -2.61
CA SER A 82 6.38 -13.49 -2.61
C SER A 82 7.52 -14.37 -3.10
N LYS A 83 7.86 -15.39 -2.33
CA LYS A 83 8.87 -16.39 -2.70
C LYS A 83 8.47 -17.16 -3.96
N PRO A 84 9.41 -17.86 -4.61
CA PRO A 84 9.14 -18.69 -5.77
C PRO A 84 7.95 -19.64 -5.58
N GLY A 85 7.08 -19.75 -6.60
CA GLY A 85 5.91 -20.63 -6.61
C GLY A 85 4.77 -20.27 -5.64
N ILE A 86 4.91 -19.22 -4.86
CA ILE A 86 3.91 -18.86 -3.83
C ILE A 86 2.70 -18.17 -4.46
N THR A 87 1.52 -18.59 -3.99
CA THR A 87 0.25 -17.91 -4.24
C THR A 87 -0.18 -17.14 -2.99
N LYS A 88 -0.54 -15.87 -3.17
CA LYS A 88 -1.14 -15.01 -2.13
C LYS A 88 -2.49 -14.47 -2.58
N GLY A 89 -3.31 -13.97 -1.64
CA GLY A 89 -4.68 -13.56 -1.89
C GLY A 89 -5.66 -14.66 -1.50
N GLN A 90 -6.47 -15.14 -2.43
CA GLN A 90 -7.55 -16.11 -2.19
C GLN A 90 -8.65 -15.50 -1.30
N HIS A 91 -9.01 -14.27 -1.62
CA HIS A 91 -10.07 -13.56 -0.92
C HIS A 91 -10.72 -12.53 -1.85
N TRP A 92 -11.87 -12.04 -1.43
CA TRP A 92 -12.59 -10.97 -2.09
C TRP A 92 -12.96 -9.86 -1.11
N HIS A 93 -13.31 -8.72 -1.66
CA HIS A 93 -13.76 -7.53 -0.93
C HIS A 93 -15.14 -7.11 -1.39
N ASN A 94 -15.92 -6.52 -0.49
CA ASN A 94 -17.25 -6.03 -0.81
C ASN A 94 -17.20 -4.59 -1.40
N SER A 95 -16.52 -3.69 -0.74
CA SER A 95 -16.39 -2.28 -1.16
C SER A 95 -14.94 -1.81 -1.29
N LYS A 96 -14.02 -2.48 -0.61
CA LYS A 96 -12.60 -2.24 -0.78
C LYS A 96 -12.17 -2.66 -2.18
N TRP A 97 -11.40 -1.80 -2.83
CA TRP A 97 -10.75 -2.13 -4.09
C TRP A 97 -9.26 -1.88 -3.99
N GLU A 98 -8.53 -2.65 -4.75
CA GLU A 98 -7.08 -2.60 -4.77
C GLU A 98 -6.60 -2.59 -6.21
N PHE A 99 -5.35 -2.20 -6.44
CA PHE A 99 -4.66 -2.58 -7.65
C PHE A 99 -3.23 -3.02 -7.35
N PHE A 100 -2.76 -3.98 -8.13
CA PHE A 100 -1.45 -4.57 -8.01
C PHE A 100 -0.57 -4.17 -9.19
N ILE A 101 0.68 -3.87 -8.88
CA ILE A 101 1.71 -3.50 -9.86
C ILE A 101 2.91 -4.38 -9.60
N VAL A 102 3.19 -5.33 -10.51
CA VAL A 102 4.41 -6.13 -10.43
C VAL A 102 5.58 -5.28 -10.91
N VAL A 103 6.59 -5.10 -10.06
CA VAL A 103 7.78 -4.27 -10.36
C VAL A 103 9.05 -5.11 -10.52
N SER A 104 9.03 -6.38 -10.08
CA SER A 104 10.12 -7.35 -10.30
C SER A 104 9.56 -8.77 -10.25
N GLY A 105 10.07 -9.63 -11.11
CA GLY A 105 9.61 -11.02 -11.25
C GLY A 105 8.51 -11.16 -12.28
N HIS A 106 7.86 -12.35 -12.29
CA HIS A 106 6.85 -12.76 -13.26
C HIS A 106 5.68 -13.41 -12.51
N ALA A 107 4.46 -12.97 -12.78
CA ALA A 107 3.29 -13.38 -12.02
C ALA A 107 2.06 -13.62 -12.90
N LEU A 108 1.16 -14.48 -12.39
CA LEU A 108 -0.21 -14.61 -12.85
C LEU A 108 -1.14 -14.04 -11.78
N ILE A 109 -1.97 -13.07 -12.15
CA ILE A 109 -3.09 -12.58 -11.35
C ILE A 109 -4.35 -13.23 -11.88
N GLN A 110 -5.16 -13.78 -10.99
CA GLN A 110 -6.43 -14.41 -11.32
C GLN A 110 -7.56 -13.73 -10.56
N GLU A 111 -8.67 -13.49 -11.23
CA GLU A 111 -9.89 -12.94 -10.64
C GLU A 111 -11.11 -13.77 -11.08
N ARG A 112 -12.00 -14.08 -10.14
CA ARG A 112 -13.26 -14.77 -10.40
C ARG A 112 -14.40 -14.06 -9.68
N LYS A 113 -15.45 -13.70 -10.42
CA LYS A 113 -16.65 -13.12 -9.81
C LYS A 113 -17.30 -14.12 -8.85
N ILE A 114 -17.66 -13.65 -7.67
CA ILE A 114 -18.35 -14.46 -6.65
C ILE A 114 -19.64 -15.05 -7.23
N GLY A 115 -19.85 -16.35 -7.00
CA GLY A 115 -21.00 -17.09 -7.52
C GLY A 115 -20.89 -17.52 -8.99
N THR A 116 -19.74 -17.33 -9.63
CA THR A 116 -19.46 -17.83 -10.98
C THR A 116 -18.23 -18.72 -11.02
N ASN A 117 -17.99 -19.40 -12.16
CA ASN A 117 -16.83 -20.26 -12.36
C ASN A 117 -15.83 -19.68 -13.39
N GLU A 118 -16.15 -18.54 -14.01
CA GLU A 118 -15.29 -17.93 -15.00
C GLU A 118 -14.12 -17.20 -14.34
N VAL A 119 -12.90 -17.54 -14.70
CA VAL A 119 -11.67 -16.94 -14.18
C VAL A 119 -11.10 -16.02 -15.26
N ILE A 120 -10.78 -14.78 -14.88
CA ILE A 120 -10.05 -13.82 -15.69
C ILE A 120 -8.59 -13.88 -15.27
N GLU A 121 -7.66 -13.92 -16.21
CA GLU A 121 -6.24 -14.07 -15.96
C GLU A 121 -5.44 -12.93 -16.57
N PHE A 122 -4.47 -12.42 -15.80
CA PHE A 122 -3.53 -11.40 -16.23
C PHE A 122 -2.10 -11.87 -15.94
N GLU A 123 -1.35 -12.16 -17.00
CA GLU A 123 0.08 -12.43 -16.87
C GLU A 123 0.84 -11.10 -16.90
N VAL A 124 1.63 -10.83 -15.85
CA VAL A 124 2.29 -9.55 -15.61
C VAL A 124 3.74 -9.74 -15.18
N SER A 125 4.60 -8.77 -15.48
CA SER A 125 6.01 -8.84 -15.13
C SER A 125 6.61 -7.47 -14.82
N GLY A 126 7.78 -7.47 -14.16
CA GLY A 126 8.57 -6.26 -13.93
C GLY A 126 9.22 -5.68 -15.19
N GLU A 127 9.24 -6.40 -16.31
CA GLU A 127 9.77 -5.91 -17.58
C GLU A 127 8.78 -4.97 -18.30
N LYS A 128 7.49 -5.17 -18.05
CA LYS A 128 6.41 -4.32 -18.55
C LYS A 128 5.46 -3.98 -17.41
N ILE A 129 5.66 -2.82 -16.81
CA ILE A 129 4.86 -2.37 -15.66
C ILE A 129 3.41 -2.13 -16.08
N GLN A 130 2.51 -2.88 -15.45
CA GLN A 130 1.07 -2.80 -15.65
C GLN A 130 0.37 -2.78 -14.28
N ALA A 131 -0.71 -2.01 -14.17
CA ALA A 131 -1.59 -2.05 -13.02
C ALA A 131 -2.81 -2.92 -13.34
N VAL A 132 -3.13 -3.85 -12.44
CA VAL A 132 -4.33 -4.68 -12.50
C VAL A 132 -5.22 -4.31 -11.33
N HIS A 133 -6.47 -3.94 -11.59
CA HIS A 133 -7.46 -3.66 -10.56
C HIS A 133 -8.01 -4.96 -9.98
N MET A 134 -7.98 -5.10 -8.66
CA MET A 134 -8.71 -6.13 -7.93
C MET A 134 -10.14 -5.63 -7.72
N LEU A 135 -11.08 -6.29 -8.39
CA LEU A 135 -12.46 -5.81 -8.47
C LEU A 135 -13.27 -6.18 -7.22
N PRO A 136 -14.03 -5.26 -6.61
CA PRO A 136 -14.99 -5.62 -5.57
C PRO A 136 -15.97 -6.70 -6.04
N GLY A 137 -16.24 -7.69 -5.17
CA GLY A 137 -17.08 -8.85 -5.52
C GLY A 137 -16.39 -9.90 -6.39
N TYR A 138 -15.06 -9.79 -6.57
CA TYR A 138 -14.24 -10.81 -7.23
C TYR A 138 -13.23 -11.37 -6.24
N THR A 139 -13.19 -12.70 -6.09
CA THR A 139 -12.07 -13.34 -5.42
C THR A 139 -10.84 -13.25 -6.32
N HIS A 140 -9.70 -12.95 -5.73
CA HIS A 140 -8.47 -12.76 -6.48
C HIS A 140 -7.26 -13.40 -5.81
N ASN A 141 -6.27 -13.69 -6.59
CA ASN A 141 -4.95 -14.13 -6.14
C ASN A 141 -3.84 -13.58 -7.03
N ILE A 142 -2.62 -13.71 -6.55
CA ILE A 142 -1.40 -13.48 -7.33
C ILE A 142 -0.44 -14.65 -7.09
N ILE A 143 0.06 -15.22 -8.18
CA ILE A 143 0.95 -16.37 -8.20
C ILE A 143 2.31 -15.94 -8.71
N ASN A 144 3.37 -16.22 -7.94
CA ASN A 144 4.74 -16.08 -8.45
C ASN A 144 5.03 -17.26 -9.39
N LEU A 145 5.21 -17.00 -10.67
CA LEU A 145 5.47 -18.01 -11.69
C LEU A 145 6.93 -18.47 -11.76
N SER A 146 7.84 -17.80 -11.05
CA SER A 146 9.26 -18.19 -11.01
C SER A 146 9.50 -19.31 -9.99
N ASP A 147 10.39 -20.22 -10.34
CA ASP A 147 10.88 -21.28 -9.44
C ASP A 147 12.11 -20.81 -8.60
N THR A 148 12.70 -19.66 -8.95
CA THR A 148 13.98 -19.23 -8.39
C THR A 148 14.03 -17.79 -7.92
N GLN A 149 13.11 -16.93 -8.38
CA GLN A 149 13.14 -15.49 -8.10
C GLN A 149 11.96 -15.06 -7.27
N ASP A 150 12.19 -14.12 -6.37
CA ASP A 150 11.13 -13.45 -5.64
C ASP A 150 10.31 -12.56 -6.58
N LEU A 151 9.01 -12.52 -6.32
CA LEU A 151 8.08 -11.58 -6.96
C LEU A 151 7.92 -10.36 -6.06
N VAL A 152 8.09 -9.17 -6.62
CA VAL A 152 7.84 -7.90 -5.92
C VAL A 152 6.64 -7.21 -6.52
N THR A 153 5.61 -7.04 -5.70
CA THR A 153 4.35 -6.38 -6.06
C THR A 153 4.14 -5.16 -5.20
N VAL A 154 3.94 -4.02 -5.82
CA VAL A 154 3.48 -2.80 -5.17
C VAL A 154 1.95 -2.78 -5.24
N MET A 155 1.31 -2.39 -4.15
CA MET A 155 -0.14 -2.44 -4.02
C MET A 155 -0.68 -1.13 -3.46
N TRP A 156 -1.80 -0.70 -4.02
CA TRP A 156 -2.63 0.36 -3.47
C TRP A 156 -3.98 -0.21 -3.05
N ALA A 157 -4.48 0.22 -1.91
CA ALA A 157 -5.85 -0.03 -1.47
C ALA A 157 -6.52 1.29 -1.09
N ASN A 158 -7.80 1.44 -1.41
CA ASN A 158 -8.57 2.65 -1.07
C ASN A 158 -8.84 2.81 0.42
N GLU A 159 -8.57 1.77 1.21
CA GLU A 159 -8.68 1.79 2.67
C GLU A 159 -7.62 0.93 3.33
N SER A 160 -7.22 1.30 4.55
CA SER A 160 -6.32 0.50 5.36
C SER A 160 -7.05 -0.71 5.95
N PHE A 161 -6.32 -1.81 6.16
CA PHE A 161 -6.87 -2.99 6.83
C PHE A 161 -7.24 -2.66 8.27
N ASP A 162 -8.53 -2.87 8.62
CA ASP A 162 -9.03 -2.80 9.98
C ASP A 162 -9.41 -4.21 10.48
N PRO A 163 -8.67 -4.78 11.45
CA PRO A 163 -8.97 -6.12 11.96
C PRO A 163 -10.32 -6.22 12.70
N LYS A 164 -10.92 -5.10 13.09
CA LYS A 164 -12.24 -5.07 13.75
C LYS A 164 -13.39 -5.09 12.75
N HIS A 165 -13.16 -4.55 11.57
CA HIS A 165 -14.15 -4.46 10.49
C HIS A 165 -13.49 -4.84 9.15
N PRO A 166 -13.00 -6.09 9.02
CA PRO A 166 -12.30 -6.50 7.81
C PRO A 166 -13.31 -6.65 6.65
N ASP A 167 -13.15 -5.86 5.61
CA ASP A 167 -13.82 -6.10 4.33
C ASP A 167 -12.99 -7.09 3.49
N THR A 168 -12.75 -8.28 4.06
CA THR A 168 -11.91 -9.31 3.44
C THR A 168 -12.50 -10.69 3.76
N PHE A 169 -12.91 -11.42 2.73
CA PHE A 169 -13.60 -12.70 2.84
C PHE A 169 -12.83 -13.77 2.08
N PHE A 170 -12.42 -14.82 2.79
CA PHE A 170 -11.65 -15.91 2.18
C PHE A 170 -12.51 -16.69 1.20
N GLU A 171 -12.06 -16.79 -0.03
CA GLU A 171 -12.60 -17.68 -1.07
C GLU A 171 -11.53 -17.91 -2.13
N LYS A 172 -11.31 -19.15 -2.54
CA LYS A 172 -10.36 -19.48 -3.61
C LYS A 172 -10.89 -19.03 -4.98
N VAL A 173 -9.98 -18.59 -5.83
CA VAL A 173 -10.24 -18.43 -7.26
C VAL A 173 -10.53 -19.77 -7.90
#